data_7f04891450d065d90e07ec13233bb099
#
_entry.id   7f04891450d065d90e07ec13233bb099
#
_cell.length_a   1.000
_cell.length_b   1.000
_cell.length_c   1.000
_cell.angle_alpha   90.00
_cell.angle_beta   90.00
_cell.angle_gamma   90.00
#
_symmetry.space_group_name_H-M   'P 1'
#
loop_
_entity.id
_entity.type
_entity.pdbx_description
1 polymer ?
#
loop_
_entity_poly.entity_id
_entity_poly.type
_entity_poly.pdbx_seq_one_letter_code
_entity_poly.pdbx_strand_id
1 'polypeptide(L)'
;MDNLYKLIGIFFLLIININIISALGVNSPYWNDNPLKMYSGQTREVIFPLVNSINEKTTEASVSLVEGKEIAEITSGEKYTVQPGSSDKNIILKISIPSNSKIGDSYKIKFSVQYIPQGEEGNVKLNVGYNIEFPIKIVNQSDASSLIILNTGNIGNETQGQNNTIIIIIVIILSVLLLAAIILMIKKYKQNKNQLNR
;
A
#
# COMPACT_ATOMS: atom_id res chain seq x y z
N MET A 1 10.08 -6.23 43.87
CA MET A 1 10.80 -5.50 42.79
C MET A 1 11.05 -6.38 41.58
N ASP A 2 11.26 -7.67 41.74
CA ASP A 2 11.61 -8.60 40.63
C ASP A 2 10.53 -8.75 39.57
N ASN A 3 9.25 -8.64 39.94
CA ASN A 3 8.13 -8.74 38.99
C ASN A 3 8.03 -7.54 38.05
N LEU A 4 8.47 -6.35 38.48
CA LEU A 4 8.46 -5.14 37.67
C LEU A 4 9.49 -5.22 36.55
N TYR A 5 10.71 -5.70 36.82
CA TYR A 5 11.74 -5.89 35.81
C TYR A 5 11.36 -6.96 34.78
N LYS A 6 10.67 -8.03 35.24
CA LYS A 6 10.12 -9.07 34.35
C LYS A 6 9.07 -8.49 33.42
N LEU A 7 8.17 -7.63 33.92
CA LEU A 7 7.12 -7.00 33.13
C LEU A 7 7.72 -6.04 32.08
N ILE A 8 8.73 -5.25 32.47
CA ILE A 8 9.46 -4.35 31.55
C ILE A 8 10.18 -5.16 30.49
N GLY A 9 10.82 -6.28 30.85
CA GLY A 9 11.49 -7.17 29.91
C GLY A 9 10.53 -7.78 28.88
N ILE A 10 9.35 -8.25 29.31
CA ILE A 10 8.31 -8.78 28.41
C ILE A 10 7.79 -7.69 27.47
N PHE A 11 7.57 -6.49 27.97
CA PHE A 11 7.12 -5.36 27.16
C PHE A 11 8.15 -4.97 26.08
N PHE A 12 9.44 -4.96 26.43
CA PHE A 12 10.53 -4.73 25.47
C PHE A 12 10.62 -5.84 24.42
N LEU A 13 10.43 -7.08 24.83
CA LEU A 13 10.44 -8.24 23.92
C LEU A 13 9.27 -8.21 22.92
N LEU A 14 8.11 -7.70 23.34
CA LEU A 14 6.95 -7.48 22.48
C LEU A 14 7.17 -6.36 21.44
N ILE A 15 7.87 -5.28 21.80
CA ILE A 15 8.15 -4.16 20.88
C ILE A 15 9.17 -4.55 19.80
N ILE A 16 10.15 -5.40 20.12
CA ILE A 16 11.21 -5.83 19.18
C ILE A 16 10.64 -6.70 18.04
N ASN A 17 9.47 -7.31 18.22
CA ASN A 17 8.84 -8.16 17.20
C ASN A 17 7.94 -7.42 16.21
N ILE A 18 8.03 -6.09 16.07
CA ILE A 18 7.35 -5.36 15.01
C ILE A 18 8.08 -5.66 13.69
N ASN A 19 7.72 -6.76 13.05
CA ASN A 19 8.17 -7.08 11.71
C ASN A 19 7.56 -6.04 10.76
N ILE A 20 8.40 -5.29 10.08
CA ILE A 20 7.98 -4.45 8.96
C ILE A 20 7.49 -5.42 7.89
N ILE A 21 6.17 -5.46 7.68
CA ILE A 21 5.55 -6.30 6.66
C ILE A 21 6.01 -5.75 5.32
N SER A 22 6.89 -6.48 4.67
CA SER A 22 7.29 -6.23 3.29
C SER A 22 6.16 -6.69 2.37
N ALA A 23 5.69 -5.84 1.49
CA ALA A 23 4.59 -6.13 0.58
C ALA A 23 4.98 -5.89 -0.87
N LEU A 24 4.63 -6.86 -1.71
CA LEU A 24 4.47 -6.66 -3.14
C LEU A 24 3.02 -6.26 -3.38
N GLY A 25 2.76 -5.25 -4.18
CA GLY A 25 1.39 -4.77 -4.36
C GLY A 25 1.16 -4.00 -5.65
N VAL A 26 -0.10 -3.73 -5.90
CA VAL A 26 -0.57 -2.84 -6.95
C VAL A 26 -1.43 -1.77 -6.31
N ASN A 27 -1.12 -0.52 -6.58
CA ASN A 27 -1.96 0.57 -6.10
C ASN A 27 -3.08 0.82 -7.11
N SER A 28 -4.33 0.66 -6.67
CA SER A 28 -5.52 0.92 -7.50
C SER A 28 -6.27 2.15 -6.98
N PRO A 29 -6.49 3.17 -7.81
CA PRO A 29 -7.29 4.33 -7.44
C PRO A 29 -8.79 4.07 -7.51
N TYR A 30 -9.21 2.91 -8.05
CA TYR A 30 -10.62 2.57 -8.28
C TYR A 30 -11.01 1.27 -7.57
N TRP A 31 -12.23 1.23 -7.02
CA TRP A 31 -12.86 0.08 -6.37
C TRP A 31 -14.39 0.23 -6.41
N ASN A 32 -15.16 -0.71 -5.86
CA ASN A 32 -16.62 -0.74 -5.96
C ASN A 32 -17.31 0.57 -5.56
N ASP A 33 -16.88 1.21 -4.47
CA ASP A 33 -17.47 2.45 -3.98
C ASP A 33 -16.86 3.70 -4.64
N ASN A 34 -15.79 3.54 -5.39
CA ASN A 34 -15.13 4.59 -6.16
C ASN A 34 -14.89 4.14 -7.61
N PRO A 35 -15.94 4.01 -8.42
CA PRO A 35 -15.85 3.55 -9.80
C PRO A 35 -15.14 4.56 -10.68
N LEU A 36 -14.47 4.06 -11.72
CA LEU A 36 -13.98 4.92 -12.80
C LEU A 36 -15.17 5.49 -13.56
N LYS A 37 -15.32 6.81 -13.57
CA LYS A 37 -16.39 7.48 -14.34
C LYS A 37 -15.89 7.84 -15.71
N MET A 38 -16.62 7.40 -16.74
CA MET A 38 -16.34 7.68 -18.13
C MET A 38 -17.64 8.04 -18.89
N TYR A 39 -17.53 8.68 -20.05
CA TYR A 39 -18.67 8.93 -20.91
C TYR A 39 -18.61 8.09 -22.19
N SER A 40 -19.72 7.98 -22.86
CA SER A 40 -19.89 7.23 -24.12
C SER A 40 -18.89 7.70 -25.18
N GLY A 41 -18.17 6.78 -25.81
CA GLY A 41 -17.13 7.05 -26.81
C GLY A 41 -15.79 7.57 -26.25
N GLN A 42 -15.65 7.71 -24.93
CA GLN A 42 -14.40 8.17 -24.32
C GLN A 42 -13.31 7.08 -24.38
N THR A 43 -12.09 7.48 -24.71
CA THR A 43 -10.88 6.70 -24.50
C THR A 43 -10.01 7.37 -23.43
N ARG A 44 -9.50 6.58 -22.49
CA ARG A 44 -8.69 7.06 -21.36
C ARG A 44 -7.62 6.05 -20.98
N GLU A 45 -6.44 6.55 -20.64
CA GLU A 45 -5.39 5.76 -19.99
C GLU A 45 -5.53 5.85 -18.45
N VAL A 46 -5.38 4.70 -17.80
CA VAL A 46 -5.42 4.57 -16.35
C VAL A 46 -4.15 3.90 -15.88
N ILE A 47 -3.53 4.47 -14.85
CA ILE A 47 -2.23 4.06 -14.35
C ILE A 47 -2.40 3.34 -13.01
N PHE A 48 -1.76 2.16 -12.89
CA PHE A 48 -1.69 1.36 -11.67
C PHE A 48 -0.23 1.12 -11.30
N PRO A 49 0.32 1.83 -10.31
CA PRO A 49 1.69 1.63 -9.85
C PRO A 49 1.90 0.22 -9.27
N LEU A 50 2.99 -0.42 -9.68
CA LEU A 50 3.52 -1.63 -9.08
C LEU A 50 4.45 -1.26 -7.92
N VAL A 51 4.22 -1.84 -6.76
CA VAL A 51 4.98 -1.54 -5.54
C VAL A 51 5.75 -2.78 -5.10
N ASN A 52 7.07 -2.65 -4.91
CA ASN A 52 7.91 -3.65 -4.30
C ASN A 52 8.55 -3.07 -3.03
N SER A 53 7.88 -3.24 -1.90
CA SER A 53 8.39 -2.80 -0.59
C SER A 53 9.39 -3.79 0.02
N ILE A 54 9.70 -4.90 -0.65
CA ILE A 54 10.71 -5.86 -0.21
C ILE A 54 12.08 -5.31 -0.56
N ASN A 55 12.89 -4.98 0.44
CA ASN A 55 14.16 -4.27 0.26
C ASN A 55 15.32 -5.14 -0.23
N GLU A 56 15.12 -6.43 -0.44
CA GLU A 56 16.25 -7.36 -0.65
C GLU A 56 16.33 -7.96 -2.07
N LYS A 57 15.23 -8.04 -2.81
CA LYS A 57 15.23 -8.77 -4.08
C LYS A 57 14.43 -8.07 -5.18
N THR A 58 15.02 -8.02 -6.35
CA THR A 58 14.32 -7.70 -7.59
C THR A 58 13.25 -8.76 -7.86
N THR A 59 12.09 -8.35 -8.32
CA THR A 59 10.96 -9.23 -8.59
C THR A 59 10.45 -9.01 -10.00
N GLU A 60 10.13 -10.07 -10.70
CA GLU A 60 9.40 -9.98 -11.95
C GLU A 60 7.90 -9.98 -11.69
N ALA A 61 7.17 -9.12 -12.38
CA ALA A 61 5.71 -9.09 -12.39
C ALA A 61 5.21 -9.38 -13.80
N SER A 62 4.22 -10.26 -13.91
CA SER A 62 3.47 -10.47 -15.15
C SER A 62 2.03 -10.01 -14.96
N VAL A 63 1.49 -9.34 -15.98
CA VAL A 63 0.15 -8.74 -15.94
C VAL A 63 -0.67 -9.31 -17.10
N SER A 64 -1.92 -9.66 -16.81
CA SER A 64 -2.85 -10.14 -17.83
C SER A 64 -4.25 -9.61 -17.58
N LEU A 65 -4.93 -9.19 -18.65
CA LEU A 65 -6.33 -8.76 -18.59
C LEU A 65 -7.24 -10.00 -18.58
N VAL A 66 -8.10 -10.10 -17.55
CA VAL A 66 -9.00 -11.23 -17.31
C VAL A 66 -10.42 -10.93 -17.83
N GLU A 67 -10.98 -9.76 -17.45
CA GLU A 67 -12.30 -9.29 -17.88
C GLU A 67 -12.21 -7.89 -18.47
N GLY A 68 -13.14 -7.55 -19.37
CA GLY A 68 -13.21 -6.23 -20.03
C GLY A 68 -12.29 -6.09 -21.23
N LYS A 69 -11.85 -7.20 -21.84
CA LYS A 69 -10.98 -7.19 -23.03
C LYS A 69 -11.59 -6.49 -24.24
N GLU A 70 -12.91 -6.42 -24.27
CA GLU A 70 -13.66 -5.75 -25.34
C GLU A 70 -13.57 -4.23 -25.28
N ILE A 71 -13.22 -3.67 -24.12
CA ILE A 71 -13.13 -2.22 -23.89
C ILE A 71 -11.77 -1.77 -23.36
N ALA A 72 -10.87 -2.69 -23.02
CA ALA A 72 -9.57 -2.35 -22.42
C ALA A 72 -8.42 -3.16 -22.99
N GLU A 73 -7.24 -2.55 -23.04
CA GLU A 73 -5.98 -3.18 -23.41
C GLU A 73 -4.84 -2.71 -22.47
N ILE A 74 -3.83 -3.57 -22.23
CA ILE A 74 -2.62 -3.21 -21.50
C ILE A 74 -1.62 -2.62 -22.50
N THR A 75 -1.29 -1.33 -22.37
CA THR A 75 -0.40 -0.63 -23.31
C THR A 75 1.05 -0.54 -22.85
N SER A 76 1.30 -0.74 -21.55
CA SER A 76 2.65 -0.67 -20.94
C SER A 76 3.46 -1.97 -21.01
N GLY A 77 2.87 -3.03 -21.61
CA GLY A 77 3.46 -4.35 -21.67
C GLY A 77 2.95 -5.30 -20.58
N GLU A 78 3.29 -6.57 -20.71
CA GLU A 78 2.79 -7.63 -19.82
C GLU A 78 3.82 -8.09 -18.77
N LYS A 79 5.08 -7.70 -18.88
CA LYS A 79 6.17 -8.08 -17.99
C LYS A 79 6.93 -6.88 -17.48
N TYR A 80 7.23 -6.89 -16.19
CA TYR A 80 7.91 -5.81 -15.50
C TYR A 80 8.98 -6.37 -14.57
N THR A 81 10.11 -5.69 -14.52
CA THR A 81 11.14 -5.92 -13.50
C THR A 81 11.03 -4.81 -12.48
N VAL A 82 10.62 -5.15 -11.25
CA VAL A 82 10.41 -4.19 -10.15
C VAL A 82 11.54 -4.30 -9.16
N GLN A 83 12.30 -3.20 -9.01
CA GLN A 83 13.46 -3.13 -8.11
C GLN A 83 13.02 -3.11 -6.64
N PRO A 84 13.89 -3.55 -5.72
CA PRO A 84 13.63 -3.46 -4.28
C PRO A 84 13.33 -2.03 -3.83
N GLY A 85 12.32 -1.87 -3.01
CA GLY A 85 11.92 -0.56 -2.45
C GLY A 85 11.33 0.42 -3.47
N SER A 86 11.02 -0.04 -4.71
CA SER A 86 10.61 0.84 -5.80
C SER A 86 9.11 0.77 -6.06
N SER A 87 8.59 1.87 -6.63
CA SER A 87 7.23 2.00 -7.17
C SER A 87 7.25 2.72 -8.53
N ASP A 88 8.34 2.60 -9.27
CA ASP A 88 8.61 3.30 -10.53
C ASP A 88 7.97 2.64 -11.76
N LYS A 89 7.45 1.42 -11.62
CA LYS A 89 6.80 0.68 -12.71
C LYS A 89 5.29 0.85 -12.66
N ASN A 90 4.71 1.14 -13.82
CA ASN A 90 3.29 1.39 -13.97
C ASN A 90 2.67 0.43 -14.97
N ILE A 91 1.55 -0.18 -14.58
CA ILE A 91 0.63 -0.84 -15.51
C ILE A 91 -0.25 0.26 -16.08
N ILE A 92 -0.31 0.38 -17.41
CA ILE A 92 -1.17 1.35 -18.09
C ILE A 92 -2.25 0.58 -18.84
N LEU A 93 -3.50 0.80 -18.47
CA LEU A 93 -4.67 0.31 -19.17
C LEU A 93 -5.24 1.43 -20.04
N LYS A 94 -5.33 1.21 -21.33
CA LYS A 94 -6.11 2.05 -22.22
C LYS A 94 -7.52 1.50 -22.31
N ILE A 95 -8.50 2.30 -21.90
CA ILE A 95 -9.91 1.92 -21.82
C ILE A 95 -10.68 2.75 -22.83
N SER A 96 -11.46 2.09 -23.69
CA SER A 96 -12.25 2.72 -24.76
C SER A 96 -13.72 2.30 -24.62
N ILE A 97 -14.57 3.25 -24.27
CA ILE A 97 -15.99 3.01 -24.10
C ILE A 97 -16.71 3.06 -25.46
N PRO A 98 -17.57 2.09 -25.77
CA PRO A 98 -18.36 2.12 -27.00
C PRO A 98 -19.22 3.39 -27.10
N SER A 99 -19.33 3.96 -28.30
CA SER A 99 -20.09 5.18 -28.55
C SER A 99 -21.61 5.03 -28.38
N ASN A 100 -22.10 3.80 -28.39
CA ASN A 100 -23.51 3.47 -28.17
C ASN A 100 -23.87 3.16 -26.71
N SER A 101 -22.92 3.29 -25.76
CA SER A 101 -23.18 3.12 -24.33
C SER A 101 -24.14 4.20 -23.83
N LYS A 102 -24.98 3.84 -22.85
CA LYS A 102 -25.97 4.75 -22.26
C LYS A 102 -25.53 5.19 -20.86
N ILE A 103 -25.95 6.38 -20.46
CA ILE A 103 -25.76 6.85 -19.08
C ILE A 103 -26.40 5.85 -18.12
N GLY A 104 -25.66 5.43 -17.10
CA GLY A 104 -26.06 4.41 -16.14
C GLY A 104 -25.57 3.01 -16.48
N ASP A 105 -25.10 2.76 -17.71
CA ASP A 105 -24.41 1.49 -18.03
C ASP A 105 -23.18 1.33 -17.16
N SER A 106 -22.83 0.08 -16.87
CA SER A 106 -21.64 -0.27 -16.10
C SER A 106 -20.87 -1.36 -16.80
N TYR A 107 -19.54 -1.17 -16.85
CA TYR A 107 -18.58 -2.17 -17.31
C TYR A 107 -17.70 -2.58 -16.13
N LYS A 108 -17.03 -3.70 -16.28
CA LYS A 108 -16.12 -4.23 -15.27
C LYS A 108 -14.78 -4.56 -15.90
N ILE A 109 -13.73 -4.10 -15.29
CA ILE A 109 -12.36 -4.46 -15.62
C ILE A 109 -11.81 -5.35 -14.53
N LYS A 110 -11.18 -6.45 -14.94
CA LYS A 110 -10.40 -7.30 -14.05
C LYS A 110 -9.09 -7.66 -14.70
N PHE A 111 -7.99 -7.40 -14.02
CA PHE A 111 -6.67 -7.86 -14.43
C PHE A 111 -5.95 -8.55 -13.28
N SER A 112 -5.09 -9.50 -13.64
CA SER A 112 -4.28 -10.27 -12.71
C SER A 112 -2.83 -9.81 -12.79
N VAL A 113 -2.20 -9.64 -11.65
CA VAL A 113 -0.77 -9.39 -11.52
C VAL A 113 -0.16 -10.53 -10.73
N GLN A 114 0.83 -11.20 -11.29
CA GLN A 114 1.57 -12.29 -10.66
C GLN A 114 3.01 -11.86 -10.46
N TYR A 115 3.48 -11.91 -9.21
CA TYR A 115 4.87 -11.65 -8.86
C TYR A 115 5.64 -12.95 -8.75
N ILE A 116 6.77 -13.00 -9.46
CA ILE A 116 7.68 -14.16 -9.48
C ILE A 116 8.97 -13.71 -8.80
N PRO A 117 9.22 -14.10 -7.54
CA PRO A 117 10.46 -13.74 -6.87
C PRO A 117 11.64 -14.42 -7.58
N GLN A 118 12.67 -13.62 -7.90
CA GLN A 118 13.93 -14.18 -8.38
C GLN A 118 14.69 -14.77 -7.19
N GLY A 119 14.92 -16.07 -7.19
CA GLY A 119 15.58 -16.79 -6.11
C GLY A 119 16.55 -17.85 -6.64
N GLU A 120 17.46 -18.28 -5.77
CA GLU A 120 18.41 -19.34 -6.05
C GLU A 120 17.71 -20.66 -6.34
N GLU A 121 18.32 -21.48 -7.20
CA GLU A 121 17.84 -22.82 -7.50
C GLU A 121 17.76 -23.67 -6.22
N GLY A 122 16.63 -24.35 -6.02
CA GLY A 122 16.41 -25.23 -4.86
C GLY A 122 15.42 -24.71 -3.81
N ASN A 123 15.03 -23.45 -3.85
CA ASN A 123 14.03 -22.90 -2.93
C ASN A 123 12.62 -22.96 -3.51
N VAL A 124 11.62 -23.20 -2.64
CA VAL A 124 10.21 -23.12 -3.02
C VAL A 124 9.88 -21.67 -3.40
N LYS A 125 9.55 -21.44 -4.67
CA LYS A 125 9.12 -20.13 -5.17
C LYS A 125 7.62 -19.98 -4.90
N LEU A 126 7.26 -19.09 -4.01
CA LEU A 126 5.87 -18.70 -3.78
C LEU A 126 5.51 -17.56 -4.75
N ASN A 127 4.65 -17.86 -5.72
CA ASN A 127 4.08 -16.83 -6.57
C ASN A 127 2.96 -16.10 -5.79
N VAL A 128 3.10 -14.79 -5.64
CA VAL A 128 2.06 -13.94 -5.08
C VAL A 128 1.26 -13.36 -6.25
N GLY A 129 -0.05 -13.57 -6.24
CA GLY A 129 -0.95 -13.05 -7.26
C GLY A 129 -2.01 -12.14 -6.68
N TYR A 130 -2.31 -11.06 -7.39
CA TYR A 130 -3.37 -10.11 -7.07
C TYR A 130 -4.34 -10.04 -8.24
N ASN A 131 -5.63 -10.06 -7.94
CA ASN A 131 -6.67 -9.73 -8.88
C ASN A 131 -7.19 -8.34 -8.55
N ILE A 132 -7.00 -7.41 -9.45
CA ILE A 132 -7.51 -6.05 -9.34
C ILE A 132 -8.78 -5.99 -10.18
N GLU A 133 -9.87 -5.59 -9.53
CA GLU A 133 -11.18 -5.48 -10.13
C GLU A 133 -11.78 -4.13 -9.79
N PHE A 134 -12.31 -3.43 -10.78
CA PHE A 134 -13.01 -2.17 -10.58
C PHE A 134 -14.11 -1.96 -11.61
N PRO A 135 -15.23 -1.32 -11.22
CA PRO A 135 -16.31 -0.96 -12.13
C PRO A 135 -16.01 0.35 -12.86
N ILE A 136 -16.51 0.43 -14.08
CA ILE A 136 -16.60 1.67 -14.86
C ILE A 136 -18.06 2.06 -14.92
N LYS A 137 -18.39 3.30 -14.57
CA LYS A 137 -19.74 3.85 -14.63
C LYS A 137 -19.84 4.87 -15.76
N ILE A 138 -20.84 4.68 -16.63
CA ILE A 138 -21.10 5.65 -17.71
C ILE A 138 -21.93 6.81 -17.16
N VAL A 139 -21.36 8.01 -17.28
CA VAL A 139 -21.93 9.25 -16.76
C VAL A 139 -21.96 10.32 -17.86
N ASN A 140 -22.54 11.48 -17.56
CA ASN A 140 -22.41 12.65 -18.44
C ASN A 140 -20.97 13.09 -18.58
N GLN A 141 -20.64 13.73 -19.70
CA GLN A 141 -19.29 14.22 -19.96
C GLN A 141 -18.80 15.22 -18.90
N SER A 142 -19.69 16.06 -18.36
CA SER A 142 -19.38 16.98 -17.25
C SER A 142 -18.91 16.26 -16.01
N ASP A 143 -19.57 15.16 -15.66
CA ASP A 143 -19.27 14.39 -14.44
C ASP A 143 -18.00 13.54 -14.56
N ALA A 144 -17.68 13.10 -15.79
CA ALA A 144 -16.43 12.41 -16.09
C ALA A 144 -15.22 13.35 -16.07
N SER A 145 -15.41 14.59 -16.54
CA SER A 145 -14.33 15.61 -16.64
C SER A 145 -13.93 16.22 -15.32
N SER A 146 -14.84 16.31 -14.34
CA SER A 146 -14.56 16.90 -13.03
C SER A 146 -13.48 16.19 -12.24
N LEU A 147 -13.26 14.89 -12.51
CA LEU A 147 -12.21 14.09 -11.85
C LEU A 147 -10.83 14.21 -12.51
N ILE A 148 -10.76 14.64 -13.78
CA ILE A 148 -9.48 14.81 -14.50
C ILE A 148 -8.72 16.01 -13.92
N ILE A 149 -9.40 17.07 -13.53
CA ILE A 149 -8.78 18.29 -12.98
C ILE A 149 -8.15 18.04 -11.61
N LEU A 150 -8.71 17.12 -10.82
CA LEU A 150 -8.17 16.78 -9.50
C LEU A 150 -6.93 15.87 -9.58
N ASN A 151 -6.81 15.04 -10.64
CA ASN A 151 -5.68 14.12 -10.78
C ASN A 151 -4.47 14.72 -11.53
N THR A 152 -4.64 15.79 -12.32
CA THR A 152 -3.52 16.46 -12.99
C THR A 152 -2.83 17.51 -12.11
N GLY A 153 -3.43 17.91 -10.99
CA GLY A 153 -2.91 18.93 -10.10
C GLY A 153 -1.94 18.46 -9.00
N ASN A 154 -1.80 17.17 -8.76
CA ASN A 154 -0.96 16.66 -7.67
C ASN A 154 -0.33 15.28 -7.99
N ILE A 155 0.46 15.19 -9.08
CA ILE A 155 1.57 14.23 -9.12
C ILE A 155 2.78 14.96 -8.50
N GLY A 156 2.58 15.53 -7.32
CA GLY A 156 3.62 16.01 -6.44
C GLY A 156 3.86 14.90 -5.43
N ASN A 157 4.98 14.22 -5.56
CA ASN A 157 5.75 13.51 -4.54
C ASN A 157 5.10 13.48 -3.13
N GLU A 158 3.97 12.83 -2.94
CA GLU A 158 3.64 12.29 -1.63
C GLU A 158 4.50 11.05 -1.45
N THR A 159 5.68 11.27 -0.90
CA THR A 159 6.52 10.28 -0.27
C THR A 159 5.70 9.63 0.85
N GLN A 160 4.95 8.59 0.53
CA GLN A 160 4.24 7.73 1.50
C GLN A 160 5.20 7.09 2.53
N GLY A 161 6.52 7.24 2.32
CA GLY A 161 7.56 6.87 3.28
C GLY A 161 7.74 7.82 4.47
N GLN A 162 7.28 9.07 4.35
CA GLN A 162 7.55 10.08 5.39
C GLN A 162 6.63 9.94 6.61
N ASN A 163 5.40 9.45 6.43
CA ASN A 163 4.47 9.26 7.54
C ASN A 163 4.88 8.09 8.46
N ASN A 164 5.46 7.03 7.92
CA ASN A 164 5.94 5.91 8.73
C ASN A 164 7.14 6.30 9.59
N THR A 165 8.04 7.13 9.07
CA THR A 165 9.21 7.62 9.82
C THR A 165 8.76 8.51 10.99
N ILE A 166 7.78 9.38 10.80
CA ILE A 166 7.21 10.22 11.86
C ILE A 166 6.54 9.36 12.93
N ILE A 167 5.76 8.36 12.55
CA ILE A 167 5.12 7.43 13.48
C ILE A 167 6.17 6.67 14.30
N ILE A 168 7.23 6.17 13.67
CA ILE A 168 8.32 5.47 14.33
C ILE A 168 9.02 6.40 15.34
N ILE A 169 9.31 7.64 14.97
CA ILE A 169 9.92 8.64 15.86
C ILE A 169 9.00 8.92 17.06
N ILE A 170 7.70 9.10 16.87
CA ILE A 170 6.74 9.32 17.95
C ILE A 170 6.70 8.13 18.90
N VAL A 171 6.69 6.91 18.40
CA VAL A 171 6.70 5.67 19.21
C VAL A 171 7.97 5.58 20.03
N ILE A 172 9.13 5.91 19.46
CA ILE A 172 10.41 5.93 20.18
C ILE A 172 10.39 6.99 21.31
N ILE A 173 9.93 8.20 21.03
CA ILE A 173 9.84 9.28 22.02
C ILE A 173 8.90 8.87 23.18
N LEU A 174 7.72 8.32 22.87
CA LEU A 174 6.77 7.82 23.88
C LEU A 174 7.38 6.72 24.75
N SER A 175 8.14 5.79 24.16
CA SER A 175 8.78 4.71 24.90
C SER A 175 9.86 5.22 25.86
N VAL A 176 10.65 6.22 25.44
CA VAL A 176 11.68 6.86 26.29
C VAL A 176 11.03 7.63 27.44
N LEU A 177 9.94 8.36 27.20
CA LEU A 177 9.20 9.07 28.25
C LEU A 177 8.60 8.11 29.28
N LEU A 178 8.05 6.99 28.84
CA LEU A 178 7.51 5.95 29.72
C LEU A 178 8.60 5.35 30.62
N LEU A 179 9.78 5.06 30.06
CA LEU A 179 10.95 4.57 30.79
C LEU A 179 11.40 5.58 31.86
N ALA A 180 11.48 6.85 31.50
CA ALA A 180 11.84 7.91 32.45
C ALA A 180 10.83 8.02 33.61
N ALA A 181 9.53 7.95 33.32
CA ALA A 181 8.47 7.95 34.34
C ALA A 181 8.58 6.76 35.31
N ILE A 182 8.88 5.55 34.79
CA ILE A 182 9.07 4.36 35.62
C ILE A 182 10.29 4.51 36.53
N ILE A 183 11.41 5.04 36.03
CA ILE A 183 12.63 5.29 36.83
C ILE A 183 12.32 6.29 37.97
N LEU A 184 11.57 7.36 37.67
CA LEU A 184 11.18 8.34 38.68
C LEU A 184 10.27 7.72 39.77
N MET A 185 9.31 6.89 39.40
CA MET A 185 8.46 6.16 40.35
C MET A 185 9.28 5.23 41.26
N ILE A 186 10.25 4.51 40.70
CA ILE A 186 11.14 3.63 41.47
C ILE A 186 11.99 4.44 42.46
N LYS A 187 12.53 5.59 42.04
CA LYS A 187 13.27 6.49 42.94
C LYS A 187 12.40 7.01 44.06
N LYS A 188 11.19 7.48 43.79
CA LYS A 188 10.23 7.96 44.79
C LYS A 188 9.83 6.86 45.78
N TYR A 189 9.59 5.65 45.30
CA TYR A 189 9.28 4.49 46.16
C TYR A 189 10.42 4.14 47.09
N LYS A 190 11.68 4.14 46.63
CA LYS A 190 12.86 3.91 47.47
C LYS A 190 13.04 5.00 48.55
N GLN A 191 12.80 6.26 48.24
CA GLN A 191 12.86 7.36 49.19
C GLN A 191 11.83 7.21 50.30
N ASN A 192 10.58 6.91 49.96
CA ASN A 192 9.52 6.71 50.94
C ASN A 192 9.79 5.50 51.87
N LYS A 193 10.34 4.40 51.36
CA LYS A 193 10.69 3.24 52.16
C LYS A 193 11.81 3.53 53.17
N ASN A 194 12.78 4.37 52.79
CA ASN A 194 13.87 4.76 53.69
C ASN A 194 13.43 5.73 54.79
N GLN A 195 12.33 6.46 54.59
CA GLN A 195 11.75 7.33 55.63
C GLN A 195 10.90 6.56 56.63
N LEU A 196 10.26 5.46 56.22
CA LEU A 196 9.46 4.62 57.15
C LEU A 196 10.32 3.73 58.09
N ASN A 197 11.60 3.53 57.76
CA ASN A 197 12.53 2.71 58.53
C ASN A 197 13.46 3.54 59.44
N ARG A 198 13.18 4.84 59.58
CA ARG A 198 13.80 5.72 60.57
C ARG A 198 12.82 6.07 61.69
#